data_71934e14f0623d93f62186969bb12ba5
#
_entry.id   71934e14f0623d93f62186969bb12ba5
#
_cell.length_a   1.000
_cell.length_b   1.000
_cell.length_c   1.000
_cell.angle_alpha   90.00
_cell.angle_beta   90.00
_cell.angle_gamma   90.00
#
_symmetry.space_group_name_H-M   'P 1'
#
loop_
_entity.id
_entity.type
_entity.pdbx_description
1 polymer ?
#
loop_
_entity_poly.entity_id
_entity_poly.type
_entity_poly.pdbx_seq_one_letter_code
_entity_poly.pdbx_strand_id
1 'polypeptide(L)'
;ANIGFDANGNEVSFLSDTPPLQQIAGAPKAFYSYYWEFGDGNYSTEKDPKHTYKKTGTYEAKLWATNNYDTGKPPATRPRKVVINEITNTADDVTSMTDDFMLKRNREPMIDEEMVMILSYKNTNNYASSGNIHLFYNEMAFKNDNFLDPQIRMHHGESLIPTDMIVNNTASNPTPTFLASITDEYFSYSTQKQDSTKKTNLPLSMDEAKMAYRSQKSISFNNMQPGEERNIFLTMRTAPEMIKDTSAIISVRGIYIPDNNYSDHTVKDMEMEIVTSHDPNKMSSNGVLMNYRLVRFKTLKYKIKFQNNGEGPARTIRLETDIPEMLDMSTLKLEDQYPACPICPKEPVLYSCLDTTLLKNKAIFTFKNIYLPGTEQKNVQEKDSTKGYVKYSIHFAKDFHKKKTKSRTAIIFDKNEPIITNYATTRFTPGISIGVKAGYNYYPNVENSKSYFMSAVVSPYKPYRLYGQAEFSNSFNSSTSASSIDQVINDPRN
;
A
#
# COMPACT_ATOMS: atom_id res chain seq x y z
N ALA A 1 19.32 -18.41 14.11
CA ALA A 1 20.53 -17.81 13.54
C ALA A 1 21.35 -17.15 14.66
N ASN A 2 22.67 -17.15 14.54
CA ASN A 2 23.57 -16.42 15.40
C ASN A 2 24.31 -15.35 14.59
N ILE A 3 24.83 -14.34 15.28
CA ILE A 3 25.63 -13.29 14.67
C ILE A 3 27.11 -13.51 15.07
N GLY A 4 27.95 -13.73 14.07
CA GLY A 4 29.40 -13.62 14.17
C GLY A 4 29.84 -12.26 13.62
N PHE A 5 30.98 -11.74 14.08
CA PHE A 5 31.58 -10.57 13.46
C PHE A 5 33.11 -10.53 13.75
N ASP A 6 33.82 -9.90 12.85
CA ASP A 6 35.25 -9.55 13.00
C ASP A 6 35.38 -8.03 12.76
N ALA A 7 36.01 -7.35 13.71
CA ALA A 7 36.16 -5.90 13.70
C ALA A 7 37.61 -5.50 13.48
N ASN A 8 37.84 -4.68 12.45
CA ASN A 8 39.13 -4.06 12.18
C ASN A 8 38.95 -2.53 12.29
N GLY A 9 39.28 -2.00 13.49
CA GLY A 9 38.95 -0.61 13.81
C GLY A 9 37.40 -0.41 13.79
N ASN A 10 36.91 0.49 12.93
CA ASN A 10 35.50 0.76 12.75
C ASN A 10 34.85 0.03 11.55
N GLU A 11 35.63 -0.74 10.79
CA GLU A 11 35.11 -1.63 9.75
C GLU A 11 34.81 -3.02 10.34
N VAL A 12 33.57 -3.46 10.23
CA VAL A 12 33.09 -4.72 10.80
C VAL A 12 32.55 -5.62 9.70
N SER A 13 33.12 -6.82 9.62
CA SER A 13 32.62 -7.88 8.75
C SER A 13 31.70 -8.79 9.56
N PHE A 14 30.41 -8.81 9.20
CA PHE A 14 29.39 -9.62 9.84
C PHE A 14 29.28 -10.99 9.18
N LEU A 15 28.99 -12.01 9.99
CA LEU A 15 28.77 -13.38 9.55
C LEU A 15 27.44 -13.88 10.08
N SER A 16 26.57 -14.33 9.16
CA SER A 16 25.33 -15.01 9.52
C SER A 16 25.57 -16.50 9.75
N ASP A 17 25.53 -16.94 11.01
CA ASP A 17 25.53 -18.35 11.35
C ASP A 17 24.09 -18.87 11.42
N THR A 18 23.62 -19.44 10.31
CA THR A 18 22.26 -19.97 10.15
C THR A 18 22.29 -21.50 10.16
N PRO A 19 21.29 -22.16 10.79
CA PRO A 19 21.17 -23.62 10.73
C PRO A 19 21.08 -24.13 9.29
N PRO A 20 21.56 -25.32 8.98
CA PRO A 20 21.40 -25.92 7.67
C PRO A 20 19.90 -26.09 7.35
N LEU A 21 19.52 -25.72 6.13
CA LEU A 21 18.16 -25.86 5.67
C LEU A 21 17.84 -27.31 5.30
N GLN A 22 16.73 -27.81 5.81
CA GLN A 22 16.20 -29.10 5.39
C GLN A 22 15.40 -28.94 4.10
N GLN A 23 15.78 -29.67 3.06
CA GLN A 23 15.02 -29.70 1.83
C GLN A 23 13.78 -30.58 1.99
N ILE A 24 12.60 -30.03 1.77
CA ILE A 24 11.34 -30.77 1.73
C ILE A 24 11.20 -31.40 0.34
N ALA A 25 10.95 -32.71 0.28
CA ALA A 25 10.77 -33.42 -0.98
C ALA A 25 9.58 -32.83 -1.77
N GLY A 26 9.80 -32.52 -3.05
CA GLY A 26 8.79 -31.91 -3.91
C GLY A 26 8.56 -30.40 -3.71
N ALA A 27 9.25 -29.79 -2.74
CA ALA A 27 9.17 -28.34 -2.53
C ALA A 27 10.32 -27.60 -3.25
N PRO A 28 10.18 -26.30 -3.54
CA PRO A 28 11.27 -25.46 -4.05
C PRO A 28 12.50 -25.54 -3.15
N LYS A 29 13.68 -25.32 -3.72
CA LYS A 29 14.94 -25.34 -2.95
C LYS A 29 14.88 -24.41 -1.75
N ALA A 30 15.30 -24.90 -0.57
CA ALA A 30 15.38 -24.11 0.64
C ALA A 30 16.45 -23.03 0.54
N PHE A 31 16.15 -21.82 0.98
CA PHE A 31 17.09 -20.70 1.05
C PHE A 31 16.74 -19.74 2.19
N TYR A 32 17.72 -18.94 2.64
CA TYR A 32 17.51 -17.84 3.56
C TYR A 32 17.50 -16.51 2.84
N SER A 33 16.61 -15.60 3.26
CA SER A 33 16.71 -14.16 3.06
C SER A 33 17.22 -13.52 4.34
N TYR A 34 18.06 -12.50 4.22
CA TYR A 34 18.74 -11.84 5.33
C TYR A 34 18.32 -10.39 5.41
N TYR A 35 18.23 -9.89 6.64
CA TYR A 35 18.03 -8.48 6.93
C TYR A 35 18.78 -8.13 8.21
N TRP A 36 19.68 -7.17 8.12
CA TRP A 36 20.54 -6.70 9.20
C TRP A 36 20.20 -5.28 9.59
N GLU A 37 20.20 -4.98 10.88
CA GLU A 37 20.28 -3.63 11.43
C GLU A 37 21.58 -3.52 12.24
N PHE A 38 22.40 -2.51 11.97
CA PHE A 38 23.72 -2.39 12.61
C PHE A 38 23.69 -1.59 13.91
N GLY A 39 22.54 -0.98 14.26
CA GLY A 39 22.34 -0.22 15.50
C GLY A 39 22.76 1.25 15.42
N ASP A 40 23.18 1.73 14.28
CA ASP A 40 23.56 3.11 13.99
C ASP A 40 22.62 3.81 12.99
N GLY A 41 21.51 3.18 12.62
CA GLY A 41 20.59 3.66 11.61
C GLY A 41 20.84 3.11 10.21
N ASN A 42 21.84 2.24 10.04
CA ASN A 42 22.11 1.56 8.78
C ASN A 42 21.64 0.10 8.80
N TYR A 43 21.42 -0.46 7.61
CA TYR A 43 20.95 -1.84 7.41
C TYR A 43 21.55 -2.46 6.15
N SER A 44 21.48 -3.78 6.04
CA SER A 44 21.85 -4.53 4.84
C SER A 44 20.92 -5.72 4.61
N THR A 45 20.82 -6.17 3.36
CA THR A 45 20.12 -7.40 2.97
C THR A 45 21.06 -8.50 2.49
N GLU A 46 22.34 -8.25 2.55
CA GLU A 46 23.37 -9.24 2.21
C GLU A 46 23.47 -10.34 3.26
N LYS A 47 23.96 -11.50 2.86
CA LYS A 47 24.15 -12.62 3.77
C LYS A 47 25.17 -12.30 4.86
N ASP A 48 26.35 -11.87 4.45
CA ASP A 48 27.50 -11.60 5.30
C ASP A 48 28.03 -10.19 4.95
N PRO A 49 27.37 -9.12 5.45
CA PRO A 49 27.66 -7.74 5.05
C PRO A 49 28.92 -7.21 5.75
N LYS A 50 29.54 -6.21 5.11
CA LYS A 50 30.52 -5.34 5.74
C LYS A 50 29.87 -4.00 6.05
N HIS A 51 30.20 -3.44 7.21
CA HIS A 51 29.70 -2.14 7.62
C HIS A 51 30.78 -1.32 8.30
N THR A 52 30.81 -0.02 7.98
CA THR A 52 31.78 0.94 8.54
C THR A 52 31.04 1.93 9.45
N TYR A 53 31.30 1.82 10.75
CA TYR A 53 30.73 2.73 11.74
C TYR A 53 31.40 4.12 11.68
N LYS A 54 30.61 5.18 11.66
CA LYS A 54 31.12 6.56 11.54
C LYS A 54 31.50 7.22 12.88
N LYS A 55 31.12 6.62 13.99
CA LYS A 55 31.38 7.15 15.35
C LYS A 55 31.83 6.01 16.26
N THR A 56 32.64 6.37 17.27
CA THR A 56 32.92 5.45 18.37
C THR A 56 31.68 5.24 19.22
N GLY A 57 31.50 4.05 19.77
CA GLY A 57 30.33 3.74 20.57
C GLY A 57 30.07 2.24 20.70
N THR A 58 28.97 1.93 21.35
CA THR A 58 28.47 0.55 21.45
C THR A 58 27.17 0.44 20.66
N TYR A 59 27.17 -0.42 19.68
CA TYR A 59 26.07 -0.65 18.76
C TYR A 59 25.44 -2.02 18.97
N GLU A 60 24.15 -2.14 18.74
CA GLU A 60 23.41 -3.39 18.86
C GLU A 60 23.02 -3.91 17.47
N ALA A 61 23.83 -4.85 16.96
CA ALA A 61 23.55 -5.48 15.67
C ALA A 61 22.46 -6.55 15.79
N LYS A 62 21.50 -6.53 14.88
CA LYS A 62 20.36 -7.46 14.78
C LYS A 62 20.34 -8.13 13.42
N LEU A 63 19.94 -9.40 13.40
CA LEU A 63 19.80 -10.19 12.18
C LEU A 63 18.43 -10.87 12.16
N TRP A 64 17.72 -10.73 11.07
CA TRP A 64 16.57 -11.55 10.70
C TRP A 64 16.98 -12.41 9.50
N ALA A 65 17.14 -13.71 9.75
CA ALA A 65 17.35 -14.71 8.70
C ALA A 65 16.06 -15.52 8.54
N THR A 66 15.35 -15.31 7.46
CA THR A 66 14.05 -15.94 7.20
C THR A 66 14.20 -17.03 6.16
N ASN A 67 13.82 -18.25 6.54
CA ASN A 67 13.77 -19.40 5.63
C ASN A 67 12.50 -19.32 4.76
N ASN A 68 12.61 -19.66 3.48
CA ASN A 68 11.46 -19.66 2.57
C ASN A 68 10.39 -20.73 2.89
N TYR A 69 10.72 -21.72 3.76
CA TYR A 69 9.76 -22.71 4.26
C TYR A 69 9.16 -22.34 5.61
N ASP A 70 9.73 -21.35 6.28
CA ASP A 70 9.19 -20.91 7.56
C ASP A 70 7.79 -20.38 7.38
N THR A 71 6.91 -20.83 8.26
CA THR A 71 5.57 -20.27 8.43
C THR A 71 5.62 -18.88 9.05
N GLY A 72 6.80 -18.25 9.04
CA GLY A 72 6.97 -16.85 9.31
C GLY A 72 7.63 -16.46 10.61
N LYS A 73 7.98 -17.37 11.51
CA LYS A 73 8.78 -16.99 12.69
C LYS A 73 10.24 -16.90 12.30
N PRO A 74 10.79 -15.70 12.01
CA PRO A 74 12.22 -15.60 11.92
C PRO A 74 12.78 -16.06 13.25
N PRO A 75 13.80 -16.94 13.27
CA PRO A 75 14.47 -17.27 14.51
C PRO A 75 14.94 -15.95 15.12
N ALA A 76 14.43 -15.65 16.32
CA ALA A 76 14.82 -14.46 17.05
C ALA A 76 16.33 -14.54 17.29
N THR A 77 17.11 -13.80 16.53
CA THR A 77 18.54 -13.66 16.79
C THR A 77 18.72 -12.85 18.05
N ARG A 78 19.57 -13.33 18.94
CA ARG A 78 20.00 -12.50 20.06
C ARG A 78 20.84 -11.35 19.51
N PRO A 79 20.48 -10.08 19.80
CA PRO A 79 21.29 -8.96 19.38
C PRO A 79 22.74 -9.10 19.86
N ARG A 80 23.69 -8.67 19.05
CA ARG A 80 25.11 -8.67 19.41
C ARG A 80 25.59 -7.24 19.59
N LYS A 81 26.32 -7.03 20.70
CA LYS A 81 26.96 -5.73 20.95
C LYS A 81 28.28 -5.68 20.20
N VAL A 82 28.43 -4.63 19.40
CA VAL A 82 29.65 -4.28 18.67
C VAL A 82 30.22 -3.02 19.30
N VAL A 83 31.45 -3.06 19.78
CA VAL A 83 32.11 -1.92 20.42
C VAL A 83 33.15 -1.35 19.46
N ILE A 84 33.00 -0.08 19.10
CA ILE A 84 33.93 0.66 18.25
C ILE A 84 34.69 1.65 19.12
N ASN A 85 35.96 1.42 19.28
CA ASN A 85 36.83 2.22 20.14
C ASN A 85 37.57 3.33 19.38
N GLU A 86 37.81 3.12 18.08
CA GLU A 86 38.58 4.06 17.24
C GLU A 86 37.98 4.11 15.83
N ILE A 87 38.15 5.22 15.13
CA ILE A 87 37.79 5.40 13.75
C ILE A 87 39.04 5.38 12.89
N THR A 88 39.24 4.31 12.14
CA THR A 88 40.38 4.08 11.25
C THR A 88 40.02 4.28 9.77
N ASN A 89 38.75 4.07 9.40
CA ASN A 89 38.26 4.22 8.06
C ASN A 89 37.14 5.27 8.01
N THR A 90 37.30 6.27 7.14
CA THR A 90 36.33 7.35 6.93
C THR A 90 35.59 7.22 5.60
N ALA A 91 35.80 6.13 4.87
CA ALA A 91 35.10 5.90 3.61
C ALA A 91 33.59 5.82 3.83
N ASP A 92 32.84 6.48 2.98
CA ASP A 92 31.39 6.38 2.98
C ASP A 92 30.95 5.07 2.32
N ASP A 93 30.11 4.31 3.00
CA ASP A 93 29.36 3.22 2.38
C ASP A 93 28.39 3.85 1.37
N VAL A 94 28.73 3.76 0.09
CA VAL A 94 28.02 4.45 -0.98
C VAL A 94 26.74 3.68 -1.32
N THR A 95 25.69 3.90 -0.57
CA THR A 95 24.33 3.63 -1.03
C THR A 95 23.60 4.95 -1.14
N SER A 96 23.76 5.62 -2.27
CA SER A 96 23.06 6.88 -2.53
C SER A 96 21.62 6.60 -2.91
N MET A 97 20.67 7.09 -2.10
CA MET A 97 19.26 7.14 -2.49
C MET A 97 19.10 8.04 -3.72
N THR A 98 18.32 7.58 -4.69
CA THR A 98 17.94 8.38 -5.86
C THR A 98 16.83 9.37 -5.54
N ASP A 99 15.91 9.00 -4.64
CA ASP A 99 14.77 9.80 -4.22
C ASP A 99 15.04 10.42 -2.83
N ASP A 100 14.34 11.51 -2.51
CA ASP A 100 14.39 12.16 -1.21
C ASP A 100 13.69 11.38 -0.10
N PHE A 101 12.70 10.53 -0.47
CA PHE A 101 11.95 9.68 0.45
C PHE A 101 11.58 8.34 -0.18
N MET A 102 11.77 7.27 0.56
CA MET A 102 11.44 5.89 0.14
C MET A 102 10.85 5.09 1.28
N LEU A 103 9.85 4.27 0.95
CA LEU A 103 9.35 3.21 1.81
C LEU A 103 9.96 1.88 1.35
N LYS A 104 10.52 1.11 2.29
CA LYS A 104 11.06 -0.24 2.03
C LYS A 104 10.55 -1.21 3.09
N ARG A 105 10.64 -2.48 2.83
CA ARG A 105 10.30 -3.55 3.78
C ARG A 105 11.30 -4.70 3.67
N ASN A 106 11.50 -5.41 4.77
CA ASN A 106 12.36 -6.58 4.79
C ASN A 106 11.68 -7.82 4.19
N ARG A 107 10.34 -7.91 4.30
CA ARG A 107 9.54 -9.02 3.76
C ARG A 107 8.08 -8.61 3.57
N GLU A 108 7.31 -9.44 2.85
CA GLU A 108 5.85 -9.29 2.80
C GLU A 108 5.21 -9.60 4.17
N PRO A 109 4.07 -8.94 4.50
CA PRO A 109 3.36 -9.21 5.73
C PRO A 109 2.81 -10.64 5.76
N MET A 110 3.10 -11.35 6.84
CA MET A 110 2.58 -12.68 7.15
C MET A 110 1.75 -12.58 8.42
N ILE A 111 0.69 -13.38 8.49
CA ILE A 111 -0.30 -13.31 9.57
C ILE A 111 0.31 -13.60 10.92
N ASP A 112 -0.01 -12.75 11.94
CA ASP A 112 0.51 -12.82 13.32
C ASP A 112 2.05 -12.80 13.40
N GLU A 113 2.69 -12.20 12.39
CA GLU A 113 4.15 -12.14 12.26
C GLU A 113 4.66 -10.70 12.21
N GLU A 114 5.93 -10.54 12.48
CA GLU A 114 6.61 -9.26 12.43
C GLU A 114 7.25 -9.04 11.07
N MET A 115 7.12 -7.84 10.55
CA MET A 115 7.89 -7.31 9.44
C MET A 115 8.55 -5.99 9.86
N VAL A 116 9.64 -5.63 9.20
CA VAL A 116 10.26 -4.32 9.40
C VAL A 116 9.97 -3.45 8.19
N MET A 117 9.34 -2.31 8.45
CA MET A 117 9.22 -1.22 7.49
C MET A 117 10.34 -0.22 7.73
N ILE A 118 10.92 0.26 6.65
CA ILE A 118 12.04 1.20 6.67
C ILE A 118 11.59 2.47 5.96
N LEU A 119 11.63 3.58 6.70
CA LEU A 119 11.46 4.91 6.14
C LEU A 119 12.85 5.47 5.89
N SER A 120 13.28 5.48 4.62
CA SER A 120 14.55 6.06 4.21
C SER A 120 14.30 7.46 3.68
N TYR A 121 15.03 8.46 4.16
CA TYR A 121 14.86 9.84 3.75
C TYR A 121 16.22 10.55 3.64
N LYS A 122 16.28 11.53 2.74
CA LYS A 122 17.49 12.26 2.37
C LYS A 122 17.26 13.75 2.32
N ASN A 123 18.19 14.51 2.84
CA ASN A 123 18.20 15.95 2.64
C ASN A 123 18.83 16.27 1.27
N THR A 124 18.01 16.65 0.32
CA THR A 124 18.44 17.05 -1.03
C THR A 124 18.76 18.55 -1.14
N ASN A 125 18.51 19.32 -0.06
CA ASN A 125 18.82 20.74 0.01
C ASN A 125 20.33 20.96 0.24
N ASN A 126 20.81 22.15 -0.08
CA ASN A 126 22.19 22.57 0.18
C ASN A 126 22.41 23.20 1.56
N TYR A 127 21.42 23.08 2.45
CA TYR A 127 21.45 23.55 3.83
C TYR A 127 20.87 22.50 4.78
N ALA A 128 21.13 22.64 6.07
CA ALA A 128 20.61 21.74 7.08
C ALA A 128 19.10 21.88 7.20
N SER A 129 18.38 20.77 7.09
CA SER A 129 16.91 20.71 7.09
C SER A 129 16.38 20.04 8.35
N SER A 130 15.20 20.46 8.78
CA SER A 130 14.41 19.85 9.85
C SER A 130 12.98 19.69 9.35
N GLY A 131 12.25 18.70 9.83
CA GLY A 131 10.89 18.52 9.32
C GLY A 131 10.17 17.35 9.96
N ASN A 132 9.15 16.86 9.25
CA ASN A 132 8.29 15.80 9.75
C ASN A 132 8.11 14.69 8.73
N ILE A 133 7.93 13.48 9.25
CA ILE A 133 7.54 12.30 8.49
C ILE A 133 6.26 11.74 9.10
N HIS A 134 5.26 11.49 8.27
CA HIS A 134 4.02 10.86 8.68
C HIS A 134 3.89 9.50 7.99
N LEU A 135 3.56 8.47 8.76
CA LEU A 135 3.22 7.15 8.25
C LEU A 135 1.76 6.84 8.60
N PHE A 136 0.98 6.54 7.58
CA PHE A 136 -0.41 6.11 7.68
C PHE A 136 -0.53 4.64 7.33
N TYR A 137 -1.28 3.90 8.15
CA TYR A 137 -1.48 2.47 7.99
C TYR A 137 -2.87 2.06 8.53
N ASN A 138 -3.27 0.81 8.36
CA ASN A 138 -4.60 0.30 8.73
C ASN A 138 -5.73 0.95 7.93
N GLU A 139 -5.86 0.56 6.67
CA GLU A 139 -6.86 1.11 5.76
C GLU A 139 -8.29 0.96 6.30
N MET A 140 -9.07 2.03 6.19
CA MET A 140 -10.51 2.05 6.52
C MET A 140 -11.33 1.08 5.66
N ALA A 141 -10.80 0.65 4.52
CA ALA A 141 -11.46 -0.32 3.64
C ALA A 141 -11.58 -1.71 4.27
N PHE A 142 -10.74 -2.04 5.25
CA PHE A 142 -10.80 -3.29 5.98
C PHE A 142 -11.59 -3.12 7.28
N LYS A 143 -12.26 -4.18 7.72
CA LYS A 143 -13.06 -4.16 8.95
C LYS A 143 -12.19 -4.00 10.20
N ASN A 144 -11.06 -4.69 10.22
CA ASN A 144 -10.13 -4.73 11.34
C ASN A 144 -8.81 -4.10 10.94
N ASP A 145 -7.99 -3.78 11.91
CA ASP A 145 -6.64 -3.30 11.69
C ASP A 145 -5.76 -4.41 11.10
N ASN A 146 -4.90 -4.04 10.16
CA ASN A 146 -3.97 -4.96 9.54
C ASN A 146 -2.70 -5.13 10.37
N PHE A 147 -2.29 -4.06 11.05
CA PHE A 147 -1.09 -4.02 11.87
C PHE A 147 -1.41 -3.53 13.28
N LEU A 148 -0.75 -4.13 14.26
CA LEU A 148 -0.70 -3.62 15.62
C LEU A 148 0.19 -2.37 15.71
N ASP A 149 0.19 -1.73 16.87
CA ASP A 149 1.01 -0.53 17.09
C ASP A 149 2.51 -0.84 16.89
N PRO A 150 3.24 -0.14 16.00
CA PRO A 150 4.60 -0.47 15.65
C PRO A 150 5.60 -0.05 16.72
N GLN A 151 6.65 -0.87 16.90
CA GLN A 151 7.84 -0.48 17.64
C GLN A 151 8.77 0.32 16.72
N ILE A 152 9.06 1.55 17.09
CA ILE A 152 9.85 2.47 16.27
C ILE A 152 11.28 2.58 16.83
N ARG A 153 12.27 2.48 15.95
CA ARG A 153 13.70 2.67 16.26
C ARG A 153 14.22 3.83 15.44
N MET A 154 14.80 4.78 16.15
CA MET A 154 15.35 6.03 15.63
C MET A 154 16.78 6.18 16.13
N HIS A 155 17.70 6.67 15.32
CA HIS A 155 19.13 6.66 15.62
C HIS A 155 19.82 8.03 15.47
N HIS A 156 19.09 9.07 15.02
CA HIS A 156 19.64 10.38 14.70
C HIS A 156 18.97 11.52 15.46
N GLY A 157 18.34 11.21 16.60
CA GLY A 157 17.68 12.21 17.44
C GLY A 157 16.27 12.61 16.95
N GLU A 158 15.66 11.76 16.12
CA GLU A 158 14.25 11.88 15.76
C GLU A 158 13.37 11.71 17.01
N SER A 159 12.18 12.28 16.99
CA SER A 159 11.20 12.17 18.07
C SER A 159 9.79 11.93 17.55
N LEU A 160 9.01 11.17 18.32
CA LEU A 160 7.59 10.96 18.03
C LEU A 160 6.80 12.23 18.35
N ILE A 161 5.94 12.63 17.44
CA ILE A 161 4.96 13.69 17.66
C ILE A 161 3.69 13.05 18.20
N PRO A 162 3.21 13.41 19.41
CA PRO A 162 1.95 12.93 19.93
C PRO A 162 0.78 13.26 19.00
N THR A 163 -0.12 12.30 18.81
CA THR A 163 -1.26 12.45 17.88
C THR A 163 -2.16 13.64 18.24
N ASP A 164 -2.26 13.97 19.53
CA ASP A 164 -3.09 15.07 20.04
C ASP A 164 -2.55 16.46 19.65
N MET A 165 -1.24 16.58 19.39
CA MET A 165 -0.64 17.85 18.97
C MET A 165 -0.87 18.17 17.47
N ILE A 166 -1.16 17.18 16.66
CA ILE A 166 -1.37 17.36 15.21
C ILE A 166 -2.72 18.04 14.93
N VAL A 167 -3.70 17.81 15.79
CA VAL A 167 -5.04 18.41 15.67
C VAL A 167 -5.00 19.93 15.89
N ASN A 168 -4.06 20.43 16.69
CA ASN A 168 -4.02 21.84 17.09
C ASN A 168 -3.26 22.73 16.08
N ASN A 169 -2.41 22.19 15.24
CA ASN A 169 -1.65 22.98 14.25
C ASN A 169 -2.40 23.19 12.91
N THR A 170 -3.51 22.48 12.68
CA THR A 170 -4.38 22.69 11.52
C THR A 170 -5.48 23.73 11.76
N ALA A 171 -5.60 24.26 12.98
CA ALA A 171 -6.69 25.17 13.38
C ALA A 171 -6.51 26.64 12.96
N SER A 172 -5.44 27.02 12.29
CA SER A 172 -5.20 28.41 11.88
C SER A 172 -5.46 28.71 10.39
N ASN A 173 -5.88 27.75 9.60
CA ASN A 173 -6.37 28.02 8.24
C ASN A 173 -7.88 27.89 8.20
N PRO A 174 -8.61 28.89 7.68
CA PRO A 174 -10.05 28.77 7.50
C PRO A 174 -10.31 27.53 6.64
N THR A 175 -11.04 26.57 7.20
CA THR A 175 -11.57 25.44 6.44
C THR A 175 -12.22 25.98 5.18
N PRO A 176 -11.71 25.68 3.99
CA PRO A 176 -12.51 25.92 2.80
C PRO A 176 -13.80 25.13 3.00
N THR A 177 -14.91 25.71 2.63
CA THR A 177 -16.24 25.08 2.58
C THR A 177 -16.20 23.95 1.55
N PHE A 178 -15.64 22.81 1.96
CA PHE A 178 -15.20 21.72 1.08
C PHE A 178 -16.29 20.69 0.80
N LEU A 179 -17.48 20.85 1.37
CA LEU A 179 -18.58 19.91 1.21
C LEU A 179 -19.41 20.09 -0.07
N ALA A 180 -19.15 21.13 -0.86
CA ALA A 180 -19.98 21.43 -2.03
C ALA A 180 -19.39 21.02 -3.38
N SER A 181 -18.15 20.56 -3.46
CA SER A 181 -17.49 20.26 -4.74
C SER A 181 -16.67 18.97 -4.72
N ILE A 182 -17.23 17.88 -4.17
CA ILE A 182 -16.70 16.55 -4.46
C ILE A 182 -17.14 16.24 -5.90
N THR A 183 -16.42 16.80 -6.86
CA THR A 183 -16.56 16.47 -8.27
C THR A 183 -15.85 15.13 -8.53
N ASP A 184 -16.26 14.45 -9.59
CA ASP A 184 -15.68 13.16 -10.01
C ASP A 184 -14.14 13.21 -10.21
N GLU A 185 -13.56 14.38 -10.39
CA GLU A 185 -12.11 14.61 -10.49
C GLU A 185 -11.35 14.37 -9.18
N TYR A 186 -11.96 14.62 -8.02
CA TYR A 186 -11.31 14.46 -6.72
C TYR A 186 -10.97 13.01 -6.39
N PHE A 187 -11.85 12.08 -6.80
CA PHE A 187 -11.65 10.65 -6.58
C PHE A 187 -10.79 9.96 -7.65
N SER A 188 -10.62 10.57 -8.81
CA SER A 188 -9.73 10.03 -9.85
C SER A 188 -8.25 10.28 -9.55
N TYR A 189 -7.92 11.26 -8.71
CA TYR A 189 -6.54 11.57 -8.32
C TYR A 189 -5.91 10.52 -7.40
N SER A 190 -6.69 9.87 -6.53
CA SER A 190 -6.17 8.87 -5.60
C SER A 190 -5.80 7.53 -6.24
N THR A 191 -6.16 7.31 -7.50
CA THR A 191 -5.97 6.05 -8.20
C THR A 191 -4.93 6.10 -9.32
N GLN A 192 -4.43 7.28 -9.68
CA GLN A 192 -3.30 7.38 -10.58
C GLN A 192 -2.02 7.07 -9.80
N LYS A 193 -1.19 6.16 -10.36
CA LYS A 193 0.22 6.08 -10.02
C LYS A 193 0.74 7.52 -10.06
N GLN A 194 0.91 8.14 -8.89
CA GLN A 194 1.39 9.51 -8.85
C GLN A 194 2.74 9.50 -9.55
N ASP A 195 2.81 10.23 -10.63
CA ASP A 195 4.07 10.60 -11.22
C ASP A 195 4.85 11.27 -10.09
N SER A 196 5.94 10.65 -9.65
CA SER A 196 6.74 11.10 -8.51
C SER A 196 7.28 12.52 -8.68
N THR A 197 7.06 13.11 -9.84
CA THR A 197 7.45 14.48 -10.21
C THR A 197 6.37 15.53 -9.96
N LYS A 198 5.10 15.13 -9.70
CA LYS A 198 4.04 16.12 -9.42
C LYS A 198 3.96 16.39 -7.92
N LYS A 199 4.33 17.61 -7.54
CA LYS A 199 4.08 18.13 -6.20
C LYS A 199 2.57 18.16 -5.95
N THR A 200 2.12 17.34 -5.01
CA THR A 200 0.71 17.30 -4.58
C THR A 200 0.45 18.38 -3.53
N ASN A 201 -0.79 18.85 -3.44
CA ASN A 201 -1.18 19.75 -2.36
C ASN A 201 -1.14 18.99 -1.02
N LEU A 202 -0.25 19.36 -0.11
CA LEU A 202 -0.04 18.67 1.15
C LEU A 202 -1.28 18.59 2.04
N PRO A 203 -2.08 19.64 2.27
CA PRO A 203 -3.33 19.53 3.02
C PRO A 203 -4.25 18.44 2.46
N LEU A 204 -4.37 18.38 1.16
CA LEU A 204 -5.17 17.39 0.46
C LEU A 204 -4.64 15.97 0.67
N SER A 205 -3.32 15.77 0.52
CA SER A 205 -2.68 14.46 0.72
C SER A 205 -2.82 13.97 2.17
N MET A 206 -2.75 14.88 3.14
CA MET A 206 -2.95 14.59 4.57
C MET A 206 -4.40 14.22 4.87
N ASP A 207 -5.37 14.95 4.33
CA ASP A 207 -6.80 14.70 4.55
C ASP A 207 -7.24 13.39 3.87
N GLU A 208 -6.76 13.13 2.67
CA GLU A 208 -6.95 11.83 2.02
C GLU A 208 -6.40 10.68 2.86
N ALA A 209 -5.19 10.83 3.40
CA ALA A 209 -4.57 9.81 4.24
C ALA A 209 -5.38 9.59 5.53
N LYS A 210 -5.83 10.65 6.21
CA LYS A 210 -6.69 10.55 7.40
C LYS A 210 -8.04 9.90 7.12
N MET A 211 -8.60 10.12 5.93
CA MET A 211 -9.84 9.45 5.51
C MET A 211 -9.62 7.99 5.08
N ALA A 212 -8.44 7.66 4.58
CA ALA A 212 -8.14 6.33 4.07
C ALA A 212 -7.62 5.37 5.14
N TYR A 213 -6.96 5.87 6.18
CA TYR A 213 -6.27 5.09 7.20
C TYR A 213 -6.74 5.44 8.62
N ARG A 214 -6.83 4.41 9.49
CA ARG A 214 -7.21 4.59 10.91
C ARG A 214 -6.06 4.99 11.80
N SER A 215 -4.85 4.56 11.44
CA SER A 215 -3.66 4.68 12.30
C SER A 215 -2.62 5.58 11.64
N GLN A 216 -1.98 6.38 12.48
CA GLN A 216 -0.92 7.30 12.05
C GLN A 216 0.22 7.30 13.06
N LYS A 217 1.45 7.37 12.57
CA LYS A 217 2.64 7.75 13.34
C LYS A 217 3.28 8.97 12.70
N SER A 218 3.66 9.92 13.55
CA SER A 218 4.30 11.15 13.12
C SER A 218 5.61 11.30 13.85
N ILE A 219 6.66 11.61 13.10
CA ILE A 219 8.04 11.65 13.57
C ILE A 219 8.63 12.98 13.12
N SER A 220 9.27 13.72 14.03
CA SER A 220 10.06 14.89 13.69
C SER A 220 11.53 14.51 13.59
N PHE A 221 12.23 15.11 12.65
CA PHE A 221 13.67 15.05 12.49
C PHE A 221 14.27 16.46 12.50
N ASN A 222 15.48 16.58 12.98
CA ASN A 222 16.15 17.86 13.15
C ASN A 222 17.56 17.84 12.57
N ASN A 223 17.99 19.01 12.10
CA ASN A 223 19.38 19.31 11.72
C ASN A 223 20.03 18.26 10.82
N MET A 224 19.31 17.83 9.80
CA MET A 224 19.79 16.89 8.80
C MET A 224 20.69 17.62 7.81
N GLN A 225 21.96 17.23 7.72
CA GLN A 225 22.94 17.92 6.89
C GLN A 225 22.70 17.71 5.39
N PRO A 226 23.18 18.60 4.51
CA PRO A 226 23.09 18.44 3.07
C PRO A 226 23.61 17.06 2.60
N GLY A 227 22.83 16.35 1.81
CA GLY A 227 23.16 15.02 1.31
C GLY A 227 23.09 13.89 2.32
N GLU A 228 22.80 14.17 3.60
CA GLU A 228 22.66 13.17 4.65
C GLU A 228 21.46 12.25 4.37
N GLU A 229 21.65 10.96 4.57
CA GLU A 229 20.63 9.93 4.48
C GLU A 229 20.38 9.31 5.85
N ARG A 230 19.12 9.13 6.23
CA ARG A 230 18.72 8.52 7.49
C ARG A 230 17.63 7.48 7.27
N ASN A 231 17.58 6.51 8.18
CA ASN A 231 16.54 5.48 8.18
C ASN A 231 15.86 5.42 9.55
N ILE A 232 14.55 5.24 9.51
CA ILE A 232 13.72 4.94 10.68
C ILE A 232 13.15 3.53 10.46
N PHE A 233 13.27 2.68 11.47
CA PHE A 233 12.80 1.29 11.40
C PHE A 233 11.55 1.12 12.23
N LEU A 234 10.52 0.52 11.64
CA LEU A 234 9.27 0.21 12.32
C LEU A 234 9.06 -1.30 12.28
N THR A 235 9.13 -1.96 13.43
CA THR A 235 8.67 -3.35 13.54
C THR A 235 7.16 -3.34 13.62
N MET A 236 6.51 -3.78 12.55
CA MET A 236 5.07 -3.87 12.41
C MET A 236 4.66 -5.33 12.55
N ARG A 237 3.86 -5.64 13.57
CA ARG A 237 3.26 -6.96 13.72
C ARG A 237 1.90 -6.98 13.05
N THR A 238 1.67 -7.96 12.21
CA THR A 238 0.37 -8.14 11.57
C THR A 238 -0.65 -8.68 12.57
N ALA A 239 -1.90 -8.19 12.45
CA ALA A 239 -2.96 -8.62 13.35
C ALA A 239 -3.45 -10.04 12.98
N PRO A 240 -3.81 -10.89 13.99
CA PRO A 240 -4.37 -12.22 13.74
C PRO A 240 -5.68 -12.18 12.93
N GLU A 241 -6.44 -11.09 13.03
CA GLU A 241 -7.70 -10.89 12.31
C GLU A 241 -7.50 -10.67 10.81
N MET A 242 -6.28 -10.37 10.37
CA MET A 242 -5.89 -10.27 8.97
C MET A 242 -6.10 -11.58 8.20
N ILE A 243 -6.24 -12.71 8.88
CA ILE A 243 -6.39 -14.07 8.33
C ILE A 243 -7.55 -14.22 7.35
N LYS A 244 -8.62 -13.42 7.49
CA LYS A 244 -9.87 -13.67 6.76
C LYS A 244 -9.81 -13.37 5.27
N ASP A 245 -8.79 -12.66 4.81
CA ASP A 245 -8.65 -12.36 3.39
C ASP A 245 -7.20 -12.25 2.91
N THR A 246 -6.61 -13.42 2.70
CA THR A 246 -5.24 -13.58 2.23
C THR A 246 -5.01 -13.19 0.77
N SER A 247 -6.08 -12.83 0.07
CA SER A 247 -6.00 -12.28 -1.29
C SER A 247 -5.99 -10.75 -1.32
N ALA A 248 -5.99 -10.10 -0.14
CA ALA A 248 -5.99 -8.65 -0.05
C ALA A 248 -4.63 -8.05 -0.40
N ILE A 249 -4.67 -6.94 -1.12
CA ILE A 249 -3.57 -6.01 -1.22
C ILE A 249 -3.83 -4.93 -0.18
N ILE A 250 -2.90 -4.74 0.74
CA ILE A 250 -2.94 -3.69 1.75
C ILE A 250 -1.94 -2.60 1.41
N SER A 251 -2.21 -1.39 1.83
CA SER A 251 -1.34 -0.25 1.58
C SER A 251 -0.98 0.52 2.83
N VAL A 252 0.13 1.22 2.76
CA VAL A 252 0.56 2.23 3.72
C VAL A 252 1.00 3.48 2.96
N ARG A 253 0.84 4.64 3.56
CA ARG A 253 1.25 5.91 2.98
C ARG A 253 2.27 6.60 3.87
N GLY A 254 3.40 6.98 3.29
CA GLY A 254 4.40 7.83 3.92
C GLY A 254 4.37 9.24 3.32
N ILE A 255 4.46 10.26 4.15
CA ILE A 255 4.55 11.66 3.73
C ILE A 255 5.78 12.27 4.42
N TYR A 256 6.73 12.74 3.62
CA TYR A 256 7.94 13.42 4.05
C TYR A 256 7.82 14.92 3.79
N ILE A 257 8.05 15.74 4.81
CA ILE A 257 7.86 17.19 4.77
C ILE A 257 9.15 17.84 5.29
N PRO A 258 10.12 18.15 4.42
CA PRO A 258 11.31 18.91 4.79
C PRO A 258 10.95 20.36 5.11
N ASP A 259 11.63 20.95 6.10
CA ASP A 259 11.51 22.36 6.52
C ASP A 259 10.09 22.79 6.90
N ASN A 260 9.20 21.83 7.18
CA ASN A 260 7.77 22.08 7.34
C ASN A 260 7.16 22.88 6.17
N ASN A 261 7.78 22.78 5.01
CA ASN A 261 7.36 23.48 3.81
C ASN A 261 6.30 22.69 3.07
N TYR A 262 5.06 23.16 3.11
CA TYR A 262 3.91 22.52 2.48
C TYR A 262 4.00 22.44 0.95
N SER A 263 4.88 23.20 0.32
CA SER A 263 5.09 23.12 -1.13
C SER A 263 6.18 22.11 -1.52
N ASP A 264 6.96 21.64 -0.56
CA ASP A 264 8.09 20.73 -0.80
C ASP A 264 7.95 19.47 0.05
N HIS A 265 7.02 18.62 -0.33
CA HIS A 265 6.75 17.37 0.34
C HIS A 265 6.71 16.20 -0.65
N THR A 266 7.01 15.01 -0.17
CA THR A 266 6.98 13.78 -0.96
C THR A 266 6.01 12.79 -0.35
N VAL A 267 5.11 12.28 -1.17
CA VAL A 267 4.15 11.23 -0.83
C VAL A 267 4.56 9.92 -1.49
N LYS A 268 4.67 8.87 -0.72
CA LYS A 268 4.95 7.50 -1.22
C LYS A 268 3.91 6.53 -0.67
N ASP A 269 3.34 5.75 -1.54
CA ASP A 269 2.45 4.65 -1.21
C ASP A 269 3.18 3.32 -1.43
N MET A 270 3.06 2.42 -0.47
CA MET A 270 3.56 1.06 -0.59
C MET A 270 2.40 0.08 -0.51
N GLU A 271 2.24 -0.73 -1.55
CA GLU A 271 1.28 -1.83 -1.57
C GLU A 271 1.98 -3.13 -1.17
N MET A 272 1.30 -3.91 -0.33
CA MET A 272 1.80 -5.18 0.21
C MET A 272 0.74 -6.27 0.05
N GLU A 273 1.18 -7.50 -0.13
CA GLU A 273 0.30 -8.66 -0.19
C GLU A 273 0.45 -9.51 1.05
N ILE A 274 -0.67 -9.95 1.62
CA ILE A 274 -0.65 -10.87 2.75
C ILE A 274 -0.22 -12.25 2.25
N VAL A 275 0.85 -12.77 2.82
CA VAL A 275 1.38 -14.10 2.49
C VAL A 275 0.93 -15.11 3.54
N THR A 276 0.27 -16.19 3.11
CA THR A 276 -0.26 -17.21 4.03
C THR A 276 0.34 -18.58 3.87
N SER A 277 0.60 -19.01 2.68
CA SER A 277 1.31 -20.22 2.35
C SER A 277 1.97 -20.03 1.00
N HIS A 278 2.98 -20.82 0.71
CA HIS A 278 3.80 -20.67 -0.48
C HIS A 278 3.05 -21.19 -1.72
N ASP A 279 2.04 -20.45 -2.18
CA ASP A 279 1.56 -20.60 -3.55
C ASP A 279 2.13 -19.47 -4.39
N PRO A 280 3.15 -19.76 -5.21
CA PRO A 280 3.77 -18.77 -6.08
C PRO A 280 2.82 -18.28 -7.20
N ASN A 281 1.74 -19.04 -7.45
CA ASN A 281 0.76 -18.79 -8.49
C ASN A 281 -0.53 -18.21 -7.87
N LYS A 282 -0.53 -16.92 -7.58
CA LYS A 282 -1.56 -16.27 -6.78
C LYS A 282 -2.17 -15.06 -7.50
N MET A 283 -3.48 -14.90 -7.34
CA MET A 283 -4.18 -13.67 -7.72
C MET A 283 -4.64 -12.89 -6.49
N SER A 284 -4.29 -11.61 -6.43
CA SER A 284 -4.62 -10.68 -5.34
C SER A 284 -5.39 -9.48 -5.85
N SER A 285 -6.13 -8.81 -4.95
CA SER A 285 -6.92 -7.60 -5.25
C SER A 285 -6.93 -6.63 -4.08
N ASN A 286 -6.98 -5.33 -4.37
CA ASN A 286 -7.21 -4.28 -3.38
C ASN A 286 -8.69 -4.09 -3.03
N GLY A 287 -9.59 -4.81 -3.68
CA GLY A 287 -11.04 -4.63 -3.58
C GLY A 287 -11.77 -5.68 -2.76
N VAL A 288 -11.13 -6.26 -1.73
CA VAL A 288 -11.68 -7.39 -0.98
C VAL A 288 -12.98 -7.07 -0.26
N LEU A 289 -13.05 -5.89 0.37
CA LEU A 289 -14.25 -5.41 1.03
C LEU A 289 -14.49 -3.96 0.63
N MET A 290 -15.58 -3.70 -0.07
CA MET A 290 -15.86 -2.38 -0.62
C MET A 290 -17.16 -1.81 -0.07
N ASN A 291 -17.14 -0.49 0.18
CA ASN A 291 -18.37 0.22 0.50
C ASN A 291 -19.24 0.29 -0.75
N TYR A 292 -20.47 -0.16 -0.64
CA TYR A 292 -21.40 -0.28 -1.73
C TYR A 292 -21.67 1.04 -2.51
N ARG A 293 -21.61 2.21 -1.88
CA ARG A 293 -21.84 3.50 -2.53
C ARG A 293 -20.60 4.10 -3.20
N LEU A 294 -19.44 3.86 -2.62
CA LEU A 294 -18.18 4.44 -3.11
C LEU A 294 -17.54 3.63 -4.24
N VAL A 295 -18.14 2.48 -4.58
CA VAL A 295 -17.59 1.55 -5.59
C VAL A 295 -17.41 2.19 -6.95
N ARG A 296 -18.36 3.03 -7.38
CA ARG A 296 -18.31 3.69 -8.70
C ARG A 296 -17.12 4.63 -8.88
N PHE A 297 -16.52 5.07 -7.78
CA PHE A 297 -15.36 5.96 -7.75
C PHE A 297 -14.04 5.21 -7.47
N LYS A 298 -14.10 3.90 -7.22
CA LYS A 298 -12.91 3.10 -6.91
C LYS A 298 -12.46 2.29 -8.10
N THR A 299 -11.16 2.32 -8.33
CA THR A 299 -10.49 1.45 -9.27
C THR A 299 -10.07 0.17 -8.56
N LEU A 300 -10.47 -0.97 -9.09
CA LEU A 300 -9.95 -2.26 -8.65
C LEU A 300 -8.58 -2.49 -9.26
N LYS A 301 -7.62 -2.84 -8.42
CA LYS A 301 -6.30 -3.28 -8.85
C LYS A 301 -6.16 -4.76 -8.57
N TYR A 302 -5.70 -5.49 -9.56
CA TYR A 302 -5.39 -6.90 -9.47
C TYR A 302 -3.91 -7.15 -9.73
N LYS A 303 -3.34 -8.10 -9.00
CA LYS A 303 -1.98 -8.58 -9.23
C LYS A 303 -2.01 -10.11 -9.36
N ILE A 304 -1.51 -10.59 -10.50
CA ILE A 304 -1.35 -12.01 -10.79
C ILE A 304 0.12 -12.31 -10.67
N LYS A 305 0.49 -13.17 -9.73
CA LYS A 305 1.85 -13.69 -9.57
C LYS A 305 1.95 -15.08 -10.17
N PHE A 306 3.11 -15.40 -10.73
CA PHE A 306 3.44 -16.71 -11.24
C PHE A 306 4.90 -17.04 -11.05
N GLN A 307 5.21 -18.34 -11.00
CA GLN A 307 6.58 -18.84 -10.92
C GLN A 307 6.74 -20.04 -11.81
N ASN A 308 7.82 -20.09 -12.56
CA ASN A 308 8.20 -21.27 -13.34
C ASN A 308 8.89 -22.28 -12.41
N ASN A 309 8.21 -23.34 -12.05
CA ASN A 309 8.72 -24.41 -11.20
C ASN A 309 9.36 -25.57 -12.01
N GLY A 310 9.56 -25.38 -13.32
CA GLY A 310 10.12 -26.39 -14.21
C GLY A 310 11.66 -26.51 -14.16
N GLU A 311 12.19 -27.50 -14.87
CA GLU A 311 13.61 -27.73 -15.05
C GLU A 311 14.26 -26.86 -16.15
N GLY A 312 13.43 -26.20 -16.97
CA GLY A 312 13.84 -25.36 -18.09
C GLY A 312 13.17 -24.01 -18.14
N PRO A 313 13.69 -23.07 -18.96
CA PRO A 313 13.13 -21.73 -19.05
C PRO A 313 11.83 -21.73 -19.86
N ALA A 314 10.83 -20.98 -19.38
CA ALA A 314 9.63 -20.68 -20.13
C ALA A 314 9.89 -19.58 -21.16
N ARG A 315 9.40 -19.76 -22.37
CA ARG A 315 9.52 -18.83 -23.52
C ARG A 315 8.25 -18.03 -23.76
N THR A 316 7.12 -18.63 -23.41
CA THR A 316 5.80 -18.00 -23.53
C THR A 316 5.04 -18.24 -22.24
N ILE A 317 4.46 -17.19 -21.69
CA ILE A 317 3.56 -17.31 -20.51
C ILE A 317 2.26 -16.63 -20.86
N ARG A 318 1.17 -17.39 -20.79
CA ARG A 318 -0.17 -16.93 -21.08
C ARG A 318 -1.01 -16.95 -19.82
N LEU A 319 -1.55 -15.78 -19.44
CA LEU A 319 -2.39 -15.59 -18.29
C LEU A 319 -3.82 -15.32 -18.78
N GLU A 320 -4.73 -16.28 -18.59
CA GLU A 320 -6.14 -16.14 -18.92
C GLU A 320 -6.94 -15.80 -17.67
N THR A 321 -7.36 -14.57 -17.56
CA THR A 321 -8.04 -14.06 -16.38
C THR A 321 -9.52 -13.92 -16.61
N ASP A 322 -10.32 -14.57 -15.75
CA ASP A 322 -11.78 -14.42 -15.75
C ASP A 322 -12.14 -13.03 -15.19
N ILE A 323 -12.78 -12.21 -16.00
CA ILE A 323 -13.25 -10.85 -15.60
C ILE A 323 -14.76 -10.92 -15.36
N PRO A 324 -15.22 -10.63 -14.12
CA PRO A 324 -16.64 -10.60 -13.80
C PRO A 324 -17.41 -9.54 -14.62
N GLU A 325 -18.64 -9.83 -15.01
CA GLU A 325 -19.50 -8.96 -15.85
C GLU A 325 -19.73 -7.56 -15.25
N MET A 326 -19.56 -7.42 -13.93
CA MET A 326 -19.72 -6.14 -13.26
C MET A 326 -18.51 -5.21 -13.40
N LEU A 327 -17.45 -5.65 -14.04
CA LEU A 327 -16.27 -4.84 -14.33
C LEU A 327 -16.32 -4.38 -15.79
N ASP A 328 -16.01 -3.12 -16.00
CA ASP A 328 -15.98 -2.53 -17.34
C ASP A 328 -14.65 -2.83 -18.02
N MET A 329 -14.68 -3.82 -18.93
CA MET A 329 -13.51 -4.28 -19.66
C MET A 329 -12.84 -3.16 -20.49
N SER A 330 -13.59 -2.16 -20.93
CA SER A 330 -13.04 -1.03 -21.70
C SER A 330 -12.11 -0.15 -20.87
N THR A 331 -12.23 -0.22 -19.54
CA THR A 331 -11.41 0.54 -18.59
C THR A 331 -10.18 -0.21 -18.09
N LEU A 332 -9.97 -1.46 -18.57
CA LEU A 332 -8.83 -2.25 -18.16
C LEU A 332 -7.53 -1.55 -18.60
N LYS A 333 -6.65 -1.30 -17.62
CA LYS A 333 -5.35 -0.69 -17.83
C LYS A 333 -4.26 -1.55 -17.22
N LEU A 334 -3.25 -1.89 -18.01
CA LEU A 334 -2.03 -2.51 -17.51
C LEU A 334 -1.25 -1.48 -16.70
N GLU A 335 -0.93 -1.80 -15.45
CA GLU A 335 -0.22 -0.91 -14.52
C GLU A 335 1.28 -1.24 -14.48
N ASP A 336 1.60 -2.54 -14.39
CA ASP A 336 2.97 -3.01 -14.21
C ASP A 336 3.11 -4.48 -14.57
N GLN A 337 4.29 -4.92 -14.97
CA GLN A 337 4.59 -6.33 -15.22
C GLN A 337 6.07 -6.67 -15.02
N TYR A 338 6.31 -7.92 -14.69
CA TYR A 338 7.64 -8.51 -14.67
C TYR A 338 7.58 -9.94 -15.25
N PRO A 339 8.48 -10.34 -16.14
CA PRO A 339 9.63 -9.60 -16.68
C PRO A 339 9.23 -8.30 -17.39
N ALA A 340 10.04 -7.25 -17.19
CA ALA A 340 9.81 -5.97 -17.83
C ALA A 340 10.05 -6.10 -19.35
N CYS A 341 9.02 -5.80 -20.14
CA CYS A 341 9.10 -5.83 -21.59
C CYS A 341 8.09 -4.84 -22.19
N PRO A 342 8.31 -4.36 -23.42
CA PRO A 342 7.35 -3.49 -24.12
C PRO A 342 6.07 -4.24 -24.46
N ILE A 343 5.02 -3.49 -24.76
CA ILE A 343 3.80 -4.04 -25.36
C ILE A 343 4.11 -4.51 -26.79
N CYS A 344 3.63 -5.69 -27.18
CA CYS A 344 3.83 -6.23 -28.49
C CYS A 344 3.21 -5.33 -29.57
N PRO A 345 3.93 -4.99 -30.64
CA PRO A 345 3.34 -4.36 -31.82
C PRO A 345 2.44 -5.35 -32.57
N LYS A 346 1.67 -4.86 -33.53
CA LYS A 346 0.78 -5.72 -34.34
C LYS A 346 1.55 -6.71 -35.21
N GLU A 347 2.77 -6.37 -35.60
CA GLU A 347 3.64 -7.22 -36.39
C GLU A 347 4.43 -8.18 -35.49
N PRO A 348 4.71 -9.41 -35.94
CA PRO A 348 5.53 -10.36 -35.21
C PRO A 348 6.93 -9.81 -34.96
N VAL A 349 7.41 -9.91 -33.70
CA VAL A 349 8.75 -9.46 -33.29
C VAL A 349 9.52 -10.59 -32.63
N LEU A 350 10.85 -10.50 -32.67
CA LEU A 350 11.76 -11.48 -32.06
C LEU A 350 12.19 -11.12 -30.63
N TYR A 351 11.95 -9.91 -30.19
CA TYR A 351 12.26 -9.47 -28.82
C TYR A 351 11.12 -9.78 -27.85
N SER A 352 11.43 -9.77 -26.57
CA SER A 352 10.46 -10.02 -25.50
C SER A 352 9.40 -8.93 -25.44
N CYS A 353 8.13 -9.30 -25.48
CA CYS A 353 7.03 -8.35 -25.38
C CYS A 353 5.80 -8.96 -24.70
N LEU A 354 4.90 -8.11 -24.20
CA LEU A 354 3.63 -8.48 -23.61
C LEU A 354 2.48 -8.12 -24.56
N ASP A 355 1.72 -9.12 -24.97
CA ASP A 355 0.50 -8.96 -25.75
C ASP A 355 -0.73 -9.00 -24.82
N THR A 356 -1.70 -8.14 -25.08
CA THR A 356 -2.94 -8.07 -24.30
C THR A 356 -4.15 -8.22 -25.21
N THR A 357 -4.89 -9.29 -25.03
CA THR A 357 -6.13 -9.56 -25.78
C THR A 357 -7.33 -9.51 -24.83
N LEU A 358 -8.31 -8.65 -25.14
CA LEU A 358 -9.52 -8.50 -24.36
C LEU A 358 -10.68 -9.20 -25.08
N LEU A 359 -11.31 -10.16 -24.38
CA LEU A 359 -12.53 -10.86 -24.81
C LEU A 359 -13.67 -10.42 -23.88
N LYS A 360 -14.93 -10.75 -24.22
CA LYS A 360 -16.12 -10.29 -23.48
C LYS A 360 -16.01 -10.44 -21.95
N ASN A 361 -15.48 -11.56 -21.44
CA ASN A 361 -15.38 -11.88 -20.01
C ASN A 361 -13.99 -12.39 -19.63
N LYS A 362 -12.98 -12.20 -20.47
CA LYS A 362 -11.61 -12.65 -20.23
C LYS A 362 -10.60 -11.61 -20.68
N ALA A 363 -9.62 -11.37 -19.84
CA ALA A 363 -8.39 -10.67 -20.23
C ALA A 363 -7.26 -11.69 -20.35
N ILE A 364 -6.58 -11.68 -21.49
CA ILE A 364 -5.48 -12.59 -21.79
C ILE A 364 -4.21 -11.76 -21.93
N PHE A 365 -3.24 -12.01 -21.04
CA PHE A 365 -1.92 -11.39 -21.08
C PHE A 365 -0.93 -12.48 -21.53
N THR A 366 -0.22 -12.26 -22.62
CA THR A 366 0.72 -13.21 -23.18
C THR A 366 2.11 -12.62 -23.29
N PHE A 367 3.02 -13.05 -22.43
CA PHE A 367 4.44 -12.78 -22.61
C PHE A 367 4.96 -13.65 -23.75
N LYS A 368 5.58 -13.03 -24.74
CA LYS A 368 6.17 -13.68 -25.91
C LYS A 368 7.68 -13.47 -25.91
N ASN A 369 8.41 -14.47 -26.39
CA ASN A 369 9.87 -14.42 -26.56
C ASN A 369 10.63 -14.05 -25.26
N ILE A 370 10.11 -14.43 -24.10
CA ILE A 370 10.78 -14.20 -22.82
C ILE A 370 11.74 -15.34 -22.49
N TYR A 371 12.52 -15.11 -21.43
CA TYR A 371 13.33 -16.14 -20.81
C TYR A 371 13.08 -16.09 -19.30
N LEU A 372 12.10 -16.89 -18.82
CA LEU A 372 11.85 -17.02 -17.39
C LEU A 372 12.43 -18.35 -16.91
N PRO A 373 13.57 -18.36 -16.20
CA PRO A 373 14.22 -19.60 -15.77
C PRO A 373 13.30 -20.42 -14.87
N GLY A 374 13.50 -21.73 -14.87
CA GLY A 374 12.82 -22.64 -13.94
C GLY A 374 13.56 -22.73 -12.61
N THR A 375 12.81 -23.03 -11.52
CA THR A 375 13.40 -23.17 -10.17
C THR A 375 14.36 -24.34 -10.05
N GLU A 376 14.20 -25.37 -10.86
CA GLU A 376 15.01 -26.59 -10.89
C GLU A 376 16.08 -26.56 -11.99
N GLN A 377 16.14 -25.48 -12.75
CA GLN A 377 17.14 -25.32 -13.80
C GLN A 377 18.55 -25.22 -13.19
N LYS A 378 19.50 -25.96 -13.78
CA LYS A 378 20.92 -25.87 -13.41
C LYS A 378 21.43 -24.45 -13.64
N ASN A 379 22.15 -23.87 -12.67
CA ASN A 379 22.73 -22.51 -12.66
C ASN A 379 21.76 -21.35 -12.33
N VAL A 380 20.58 -21.58 -11.82
CA VAL A 380 19.74 -20.52 -11.26
C VAL A 380 20.11 -20.29 -9.80
N GLN A 381 20.86 -19.21 -9.54
CA GLN A 381 21.29 -18.85 -8.18
C GLN A 381 20.24 -18.01 -7.45
N GLU A 382 19.50 -17.16 -8.17
CA GLU A 382 18.48 -16.27 -7.61
C GLU A 382 17.07 -16.73 -8.02
N LYS A 383 16.29 -17.16 -7.05
CA LYS A 383 14.91 -17.62 -7.28
C LYS A 383 13.93 -16.53 -7.65
N ASP A 384 14.24 -15.28 -7.36
CA ASP A 384 13.41 -14.17 -7.80
C ASP A 384 13.40 -14.02 -9.31
N SER A 385 14.46 -14.47 -10.00
CA SER A 385 14.51 -14.53 -11.46
C SER A 385 13.52 -15.50 -12.09
N THR A 386 12.98 -16.47 -11.32
CA THR A 386 11.99 -17.47 -11.78
C THR A 386 10.55 -17.02 -11.62
N LYS A 387 10.33 -15.86 -11.00
CA LYS A 387 9.02 -15.29 -10.69
C LYS A 387 8.63 -14.23 -11.71
N GLY A 388 7.34 -14.05 -11.87
CA GLY A 388 6.79 -12.95 -12.64
C GLY A 388 5.45 -12.49 -12.12
N TYR A 389 5.00 -11.33 -12.60
CA TYR A 389 3.68 -10.82 -12.27
C TYR A 389 3.12 -9.92 -13.38
N VAL A 390 1.81 -9.79 -13.37
CA VAL A 390 1.06 -8.76 -14.11
C VAL A 390 0.16 -8.03 -13.12
N LYS A 391 0.23 -6.70 -13.12
CA LYS A 391 -0.64 -5.82 -12.34
C LYS A 391 -1.50 -5.00 -13.30
N TYR A 392 -2.80 -5.04 -13.10
CA TYR A 392 -3.75 -4.26 -13.90
C TYR A 392 -4.82 -3.63 -13.04
N SER A 393 -5.39 -2.56 -13.53
CA SER A 393 -6.53 -1.87 -12.92
C SER A 393 -7.75 -1.91 -13.83
N ILE A 394 -8.94 -1.88 -13.22
CA ILE A 394 -10.21 -1.93 -13.93
C ILE A 394 -11.30 -1.25 -13.08
N HIS A 395 -12.25 -0.57 -13.72
CA HIS A 395 -13.38 0.07 -13.06
C HIS A 395 -14.62 -0.83 -13.04
N PHE A 396 -15.54 -0.51 -12.15
CA PHE A 396 -16.86 -1.13 -12.17
C PHE A 396 -17.69 -0.57 -13.33
N ALA A 397 -18.52 -1.42 -13.95
CA ALA A 397 -19.50 -0.99 -14.93
C ALA A 397 -20.56 -0.05 -14.29
N LYS A 398 -21.10 0.89 -15.06
CA LYS A 398 -22.05 1.90 -14.53
C LYS A 398 -23.32 1.26 -13.93
N ASP A 399 -23.86 0.23 -14.60
CA ASP A 399 -25.14 -0.40 -14.27
C ASP A 399 -24.97 -1.85 -13.81
N PHE A 400 -24.13 -2.08 -12.82
CA PHE A 400 -23.87 -3.41 -12.34
C PHE A 400 -24.64 -3.77 -11.06
N HIS A 401 -24.99 -5.05 -10.94
CA HIS A 401 -25.51 -5.59 -9.69
C HIS A 401 -24.36 -5.91 -8.72
N LYS A 402 -24.36 -5.23 -7.57
CA LYS A 402 -23.30 -5.30 -6.56
C LYS A 402 -23.35 -6.64 -5.79
N LYS A 403 -23.07 -7.72 -6.48
CA LYS A 403 -22.97 -9.08 -5.91
C LYS A 403 -21.50 -9.40 -5.62
N LYS A 404 -21.28 -10.29 -4.65
CA LYS A 404 -19.94 -10.88 -4.44
C LYS A 404 -19.37 -11.39 -5.74
N THR A 405 -18.21 -10.91 -6.15
CA THR A 405 -17.50 -11.35 -7.35
C THR A 405 -16.31 -12.20 -7.03
N LYS A 406 -15.94 -13.00 -7.98
CA LYS A 406 -14.74 -13.83 -7.94
C LYS A 406 -14.04 -13.74 -9.27
N SER A 407 -12.74 -13.51 -9.24
CA SER A 407 -11.86 -13.55 -10.41
C SER A 407 -10.71 -14.51 -10.13
N ARG A 408 -10.27 -15.26 -11.13
CA ARG A 408 -9.11 -16.15 -11.08
C ARG A 408 -8.39 -16.14 -12.40
N THR A 409 -7.19 -16.64 -12.43
CA THR A 409 -6.35 -16.71 -13.61
C THR A 409 -5.88 -18.14 -13.86
N ALA A 410 -5.91 -18.58 -15.10
CA ALA A 410 -5.21 -19.76 -15.58
C ALA A 410 -3.84 -19.31 -16.12
N ILE A 411 -2.77 -19.85 -15.56
CA ILE A 411 -1.38 -19.57 -15.94
C ILE A 411 -0.88 -20.74 -16.79
N ILE A 412 -0.45 -20.47 -18.00
CA ILE A 412 -0.02 -21.46 -18.97
C ILE A 412 1.43 -21.14 -19.37
N PHE A 413 2.35 -22.01 -19.01
CA PHE A 413 3.76 -21.93 -19.40
C PHE A 413 3.97 -22.74 -20.67
N ASP A 414 4.37 -22.08 -21.76
CA ASP A 414 4.57 -22.69 -23.07
C ASP A 414 3.35 -23.50 -23.55
N LYS A 415 3.46 -24.82 -23.56
CA LYS A 415 2.40 -25.77 -23.94
C LYS A 415 1.92 -26.65 -22.78
N ASN A 416 2.31 -26.31 -21.55
CA ASN A 416 1.97 -27.13 -20.38
C ASN A 416 0.50 -26.96 -19.98
N GLU A 417 0.03 -27.82 -19.09
CA GLU A 417 -1.30 -27.71 -18.50
C GLU A 417 -1.45 -26.40 -17.70
N PRO A 418 -2.66 -25.80 -17.70
CA PRO A 418 -2.90 -24.56 -17.00
C PRO A 418 -2.86 -24.74 -15.48
N ILE A 419 -2.10 -23.89 -14.80
CA ILE A 419 -2.10 -23.77 -13.35
C ILE A 419 -3.16 -22.71 -12.96
N ILE A 420 -4.11 -23.08 -12.13
CA ILE A 420 -5.22 -22.21 -11.74
C ILE A 420 -4.90 -21.52 -10.42
N THR A 421 -4.97 -20.20 -10.39
CA THR A 421 -4.78 -19.43 -9.16
C THR A 421 -5.96 -19.55 -8.19
N ASN A 422 -5.78 -19.07 -6.95
CA ASN A 422 -6.89 -18.82 -6.04
C ASN A 422 -7.88 -17.80 -6.62
N TYR A 423 -9.06 -17.68 -6.00
CA TYR A 423 -10.02 -16.64 -6.33
C TYR A 423 -9.68 -15.34 -5.60
N ALA A 424 -9.45 -14.27 -6.33
CA ALA A 424 -9.56 -12.91 -5.80
C ALA A 424 -11.04 -12.53 -5.67
N THR A 425 -11.50 -12.31 -4.44
CA THR A 425 -12.91 -12.13 -4.15
C THR A 425 -13.19 -10.69 -3.72
N THR A 426 -14.14 -10.04 -4.39
CA THR A 426 -14.66 -8.72 -3.96
C THR A 426 -16.01 -8.90 -3.29
N ARG A 427 -16.15 -8.36 -2.07
CA ARG A 427 -17.40 -8.35 -1.28
C ARG A 427 -17.84 -6.92 -1.06
N PHE A 428 -19.15 -6.72 -0.89
CA PHE A 428 -19.71 -5.43 -0.60
C PHE A 428 -20.28 -5.43 0.81
N THR A 429 -19.87 -4.44 1.62
CA THR A 429 -20.51 -4.22 2.92
C THR A 429 -21.85 -3.53 2.71
N PRO A 430 -22.89 -3.92 3.44
CA PRO A 430 -24.06 -3.08 3.60
C PRO A 430 -23.62 -1.80 4.30
N GLY A 431 -23.48 -0.72 3.55
CA GLY A 431 -23.09 0.56 4.12
C GLY A 431 -24.26 1.30 4.74
N ILE A 432 -24.03 1.97 5.86
CA ILE A 432 -24.88 3.07 6.28
C ILE A 432 -24.55 4.25 5.36
N SER A 433 -25.55 4.75 4.69
CA SER A 433 -25.40 5.94 3.88
C SER A 433 -25.88 7.15 4.63
N ILE A 434 -25.00 8.11 4.78
CA ILE A 434 -25.34 9.44 5.29
C ILE A 434 -25.39 10.38 4.09
N GLY A 435 -26.53 11.03 3.89
CA GLY A 435 -26.70 12.07 2.89
C GLY A 435 -27.10 13.37 3.58
N VAL A 436 -26.68 14.48 3.05
CA VAL A 436 -27.13 15.81 3.46
C VAL A 436 -27.79 16.45 2.24
N LYS A 437 -28.95 17.02 2.44
CA LYS A 437 -29.62 17.83 1.44
C LYS A 437 -29.83 19.22 2.02
N ALA A 438 -29.58 20.24 1.25
CA ALA A 438 -29.93 21.60 1.57
C ALA A 438 -30.64 22.20 0.37
N GLY A 439 -31.62 23.04 0.61
CA GLY A 439 -32.38 23.63 -0.47
C GLY A 439 -33.05 24.92 -0.07
N TYR A 440 -33.59 25.56 -1.08
CA TYR A 440 -34.30 26.82 -0.97
C TYR A 440 -35.63 26.69 -1.71
N ASN A 441 -36.71 27.00 -1.02
CA ASN A 441 -38.04 27.06 -1.61
C ASN A 441 -38.50 28.51 -1.64
N TYR A 442 -39.02 28.89 -2.77
CA TYR A 442 -39.66 30.19 -2.95
C TYR A 442 -41.14 29.99 -3.27
N TYR A 443 -42.01 30.66 -2.52
CA TYR A 443 -43.46 30.54 -2.63
C TYR A 443 -44.02 31.90 -3.08
N PRO A 444 -44.13 32.17 -4.39
CA PRO A 444 -44.56 33.46 -4.89
C PRO A 444 -46.01 33.78 -4.52
N ASN A 445 -46.83 32.76 -4.34
CA ASN A 445 -48.28 32.90 -4.03
C ASN A 445 -48.57 33.05 -2.53
N VAL A 446 -47.54 33.01 -1.67
CA VAL A 446 -47.66 33.16 -0.22
C VAL A 446 -46.75 34.32 0.21
N GLU A 447 -47.20 35.55 -0.03
CA GLU A 447 -46.49 36.78 0.32
C GLU A 447 -44.99 36.77 -0.05
N ASN A 448 -44.62 36.15 -1.18
CA ASN A 448 -43.20 35.95 -1.60
C ASN A 448 -42.36 35.29 -0.52
N SER A 449 -42.92 34.39 0.28
CA SER A 449 -42.22 33.75 1.37
C SER A 449 -41.09 32.84 0.85
N LYS A 450 -40.02 32.76 1.64
CA LYS A 450 -38.80 31.99 1.36
C LYS A 450 -38.59 30.98 2.47
N SER A 451 -38.33 29.73 2.15
CA SER A 451 -37.86 28.76 3.16
C SER A 451 -36.56 28.11 2.75
N TYR A 452 -35.71 27.97 3.71
CA TYR A 452 -34.47 27.20 3.58
C TYR A 452 -34.67 25.89 4.31
N PHE A 453 -34.26 24.80 3.72
CA PHE A 453 -34.30 23.52 4.40
C PHE A 453 -32.92 22.88 4.38
N MET A 454 -32.61 22.16 5.45
CA MET A 454 -31.44 21.29 5.57
C MET A 454 -31.92 19.96 6.11
N SER A 455 -31.61 18.88 5.44
CA SER A 455 -31.99 17.55 5.89
C SER A 455 -30.78 16.62 5.92
N ALA A 456 -30.74 15.76 6.94
CA ALA A 456 -29.78 14.66 7.01
C ALA A 456 -30.53 13.35 6.77
N VAL A 457 -30.03 12.55 5.84
CA VAL A 457 -30.60 11.26 5.49
C VAL A 457 -29.66 10.16 5.91
N VAL A 458 -30.12 9.24 6.74
CA VAL A 458 -29.39 8.03 7.11
C VAL A 458 -30.16 6.84 6.57
N SER A 459 -29.54 6.07 5.67
CA SER A 459 -30.19 4.91 5.08
C SER A 459 -29.26 3.70 5.12
N PRO A 460 -29.67 2.60 5.78
CA PRO A 460 -29.00 1.33 5.63
C PRO A 460 -29.27 0.81 4.22
N TYR A 461 -28.21 0.55 3.47
CA TYR A 461 -28.33 0.16 2.08
C TYR A 461 -27.94 -1.31 1.87
N LYS A 462 -28.95 -2.16 1.65
CA LYS A 462 -28.78 -3.50 1.07
C LYS A 462 -29.57 -3.55 -0.24
N PRO A 463 -28.93 -3.78 -1.39
CA PRO A 463 -29.68 -4.00 -2.62
C PRO A 463 -30.57 -5.22 -2.45
N TYR A 464 -31.75 -5.20 -3.03
CA TYR A 464 -32.72 -6.31 -3.06
C TYR A 464 -33.35 -6.67 -1.72
N ARG A 465 -33.30 -5.81 -0.70
CA ARG A 465 -34.06 -5.97 0.54
C ARG A 465 -34.79 -4.68 0.88
N LEU A 466 -35.92 -4.81 1.54
CA LEU A 466 -36.62 -3.68 2.15
C LEU A 466 -35.63 -2.92 3.06
N TYR A 467 -35.52 -1.61 2.84
CA TYR A 467 -34.72 -0.71 3.66
C TYR A 467 -35.59 0.40 4.23
N GLY A 468 -35.31 0.79 5.45
CA GLY A 468 -35.88 1.98 6.06
C GLY A 468 -34.97 3.18 5.80
N GLN A 469 -35.57 4.32 5.47
CA GLN A 469 -34.91 5.61 5.36
C GLN A 469 -35.48 6.52 6.43
N ALA A 470 -34.61 7.13 7.24
CA ALA A 470 -35.00 8.21 8.15
C ALA A 470 -34.45 9.53 7.57
N GLU A 471 -35.31 10.50 7.43
CA GLU A 471 -34.97 11.85 6.99
C GLU A 471 -35.40 12.84 8.07
N PHE A 472 -34.45 13.65 8.54
CA PHE A 472 -34.71 14.77 9.43
C PHE A 472 -34.54 16.04 8.60
N SER A 473 -35.61 16.83 8.50
CA SER A 473 -35.60 18.12 7.83
C SER A 473 -36.01 19.22 8.80
N ASN A 474 -35.38 20.36 8.70
CA ASN A 474 -35.79 21.57 9.39
C ASN A 474 -35.97 22.70 8.38
N SER A 475 -37.15 23.30 8.35
CA SER A 475 -37.52 24.41 7.47
C SER A 475 -37.58 25.69 8.27
N PHE A 476 -36.90 26.72 7.77
CA PHE A 476 -36.92 28.05 8.37
C PHE A 476 -37.66 28.99 7.42
N ASN A 477 -38.71 29.61 7.91
CA ASN A 477 -39.44 30.63 7.13
C ASN A 477 -38.95 32.02 7.52
N SER A 478 -38.67 32.83 6.55
CA SER A 478 -38.22 34.22 6.72
C SER A 478 -39.38 35.26 6.77
N SER A 479 -40.64 34.81 6.77
CA SER A 479 -41.77 35.76 6.89
C SER A 479 -41.86 36.28 8.33
N THR A 480 -42.10 37.57 8.46
CA THR A 480 -42.15 38.25 9.77
C THR A 480 -43.52 38.20 10.44
N SER A 481 -44.51 37.46 9.89
CA SER A 481 -45.87 37.35 10.45
C SER A 481 -46.03 36.16 11.36
N ALA A 482 -46.65 36.34 12.51
CA ALA A 482 -46.89 35.29 13.50
C ALA A 482 -47.77 34.11 13.00
N SER A 483 -48.44 34.25 11.89
CA SER A 483 -49.25 33.23 11.21
C SER A 483 -48.42 32.20 10.45
N SER A 484 -47.14 32.39 10.31
CA SER A 484 -46.26 31.50 9.52
C SER A 484 -45.86 30.21 10.22
N ILE A 485 -45.91 30.18 11.55
CA ILE A 485 -45.52 28.96 12.31
C ILE A 485 -46.59 27.86 12.15
N ASP A 486 -47.85 28.23 12.15
CA ASP A 486 -48.96 27.29 11.94
C ASP A 486 -48.96 26.69 10.53
N GLN A 487 -48.50 27.46 9.55
CA GLN A 487 -48.41 26.98 8.16
C GLN A 487 -47.29 25.97 7.95
N VAL A 488 -46.15 26.13 8.68
CA VAL A 488 -45.02 25.19 8.62
C VAL A 488 -45.38 23.85 9.26
N ILE A 489 -46.15 23.87 10.38
CA ILE A 489 -46.59 22.66 11.07
C ILE A 489 -47.60 21.85 10.27
N ASN A 490 -48.42 22.53 9.42
CA ASN A 490 -49.46 21.91 8.62
C ASN A 490 -49.05 21.66 7.16
N ASP A 491 -47.81 21.90 6.77
CA ASP A 491 -47.35 21.57 5.44
C ASP A 491 -47.17 20.04 5.29
N PRO A 492 -47.98 19.35 4.48
CA PRO A 492 -47.95 17.91 4.33
C PRO A 492 -46.64 17.37 3.72
N ARG A 493 -45.71 18.26 3.41
CA ARG A 493 -44.40 17.93 2.87
C ARG A 493 -43.30 17.84 3.94
N ASN A 494 -43.63 18.14 5.20
CA ASN A 494 -42.75 18.00 6.36
C ASN A 494 -42.98 16.68 7.09
#